data_f47c169cd8c2a1c6142390013fbccbb4
#
_entry.id   f47c169cd8c2a1c6142390013fbccbb4
#
_cell.length_a   1.000
_cell.length_b   1.000
_cell.length_c   1.000
_cell.angle_alpha   90.00
_cell.angle_beta   90.00
_cell.angle_gamma   90.00
#
_symmetry.space_group_name_H-M   'P 1'
#
loop_
_entity.id
_entity.type
_entity.pdbx_description
1 polymer ?
#
loop_
_entity_poly.entity_id
_entity_poly.type
_entity_poly.pdbx_seq_one_letter_code
_entity_poly.pdbx_strand_id
1 'polypeptide(L)'
;MKLKFLHKRKEEKQTEKKPSPRRKFIIERSRAIEIVFLVLVLISALMAPFVEINYDLTEYLPSTVQSKQGLDLMEEKFGYPGTGRIMIDDVSLYEAKAYKDKIEALDGVDQVMWLDTSTSVYAADAFINFNSVDEYYKDNTAVMDIVFVNGDTDKRTSQTIDEIKDILGDKGHYVGMAVQNKSLQENVSSEMKLIMTLAVVVIFLILTVTTNSWFEPVLYLTVMGVAIVLNKGTNLFIGRISFLTNSVSAVLQLACSMDYSIFLSHAFAREKAKGLDQMTALSNAINEALNSIFASSLTTIVGFIVLCFMKFNIGFDMGLVLAKGIVLSLLTVVFFMPAMILRMTPMIEKTSHRSFLPSFDKLSHGIYNSRRIVLILIAVLAIPAYTAQSMNDFLYGNDAVGASEGTTVYEDDELITAKFGRSNMMMAIVPDTSFIKEKQFTDELEDLPYMKSVTSLSGQLPEGVPEDFLPYSITSQLHKKDYARILIYVKSKGESKLAYQCSDEIQAIMKKYYPEKFVSGRHNTVHTGHPDDDHEGLQPCQCDVADWRICGCHVEF
;
A
#
# COMPACT_ATOMS: atom_id res chain seq x y z
N MET A 1 -36.53 60.75 -4.20
CA MET A 1 -35.42 60.95 -3.27
C MET A 1 -34.18 60.28 -3.86
N LYS A 2 -33.33 61.07 -4.57
CA LYS A 2 -32.20 60.61 -5.35
C LYS A 2 -30.99 60.56 -4.43
N LEU A 3 -30.54 59.37 -4.04
CA LEU A 3 -29.25 59.15 -3.36
C LEU A 3 -28.13 59.16 -4.43
N LYS A 4 -27.44 60.27 -4.55
CA LYS A 4 -26.15 60.39 -5.23
C LYS A 4 -25.08 59.74 -4.38
N PHE A 5 -24.68 58.53 -4.70
CA PHE A 5 -23.43 57.98 -4.22
C PHE A 5 -22.26 58.61 -4.98
N LEU A 6 -21.59 59.52 -4.32
CA LEU A 6 -20.33 60.10 -4.72
C LEU A 6 -19.25 59.01 -4.77
N HIS A 7 -18.90 58.61 -5.96
CA HIS A 7 -17.69 57.87 -6.24
C HIS A 7 -16.48 58.78 -6.08
N LYS A 8 -16.01 58.93 -4.85
CA LYS A 8 -14.73 59.56 -4.59
C LYS A 8 -13.65 58.52 -4.87
N ARG A 9 -13.19 58.49 -6.14
CA ARG A 9 -11.98 57.78 -6.57
C ARG A 9 -10.82 58.35 -5.76
N LYS A 10 -10.47 57.73 -4.64
CA LYS A 10 -9.18 57.91 -4.00
C LYS A 10 -8.15 57.35 -4.97
N GLU A 11 -7.42 58.22 -5.64
CA GLU A 11 -6.11 57.91 -6.15
C GLU A 11 -5.24 57.57 -4.94
N GLU A 12 -5.19 56.28 -4.59
CA GLU A 12 -4.15 55.75 -3.73
C GLU A 12 -2.83 55.95 -4.48
N LYS A 13 -2.10 57.02 -4.12
CA LYS A 13 -0.66 57.09 -4.36
C LYS A 13 -0.10 55.78 -3.94
N GLN A 14 0.32 54.94 -4.91
CA GLN A 14 1.13 53.74 -4.66
C GLN A 14 2.42 54.21 -3.99
N THR A 15 2.38 54.33 -2.66
CA THR A 15 3.59 54.38 -1.87
C THR A 15 4.35 53.11 -2.14
N GLU A 16 5.50 53.20 -2.79
CA GLU A 16 6.52 52.12 -2.86
C GLU A 16 6.73 51.59 -1.45
N LYS A 17 6.00 50.54 -1.09
CA LYS A 17 6.26 49.83 0.15
C LYS A 17 7.64 49.18 0.00
N LYS A 18 8.65 49.78 0.63
CA LYS A 18 9.99 49.21 0.71
C LYS A 18 9.87 47.71 1.08
N PRO A 19 10.54 46.81 0.36
CA PRO A 19 10.49 45.39 0.64
C PRO A 19 10.87 45.13 2.10
N SER A 20 10.12 44.27 2.79
CA SER A 20 10.46 43.93 4.18
C SER A 20 11.84 43.27 4.23
N PRO A 21 12.63 43.44 5.31
CA PRO A 21 14.01 42.97 5.38
C PRO A 21 14.16 41.45 5.15
N ARG A 22 13.16 40.65 5.49
CA ARG A 22 13.16 39.20 5.26
C ARG A 22 13.10 38.81 3.78
N ARG A 23 12.45 39.59 2.93
CA ARG A 23 12.27 39.31 1.50
C ARG A 23 13.47 39.73 0.68
N LYS A 24 14.11 40.82 1.10
CA LYS A 24 15.39 41.26 0.57
C LYS A 24 16.44 40.17 0.74
N PHE A 25 16.39 39.46 1.85
CA PHE A 25 17.27 38.32 2.14
C PHE A 25 17.13 37.16 1.13
N ILE A 26 15.90 36.73 0.76
CA ILE A 26 15.67 35.62 -0.18
C ILE A 26 16.20 35.99 -1.57
N ILE A 27 15.95 37.20 -2.01
CA ILE A 27 16.31 37.65 -3.36
C ILE A 27 17.83 37.92 -3.47
N GLU A 28 18.42 38.59 -2.48
CA GLU A 28 19.85 38.94 -2.49
C GLU A 28 20.77 37.69 -2.31
N ARG A 29 20.25 36.62 -1.67
CA ARG A 29 20.99 35.37 -1.45
C ARG A 29 20.52 34.22 -2.35
N SER A 30 19.91 34.50 -3.48
CA SER A 30 19.38 33.49 -4.40
C SER A 30 20.39 32.39 -4.77
N ARG A 31 21.65 32.75 -5.07
CA ARG A 31 22.73 31.79 -5.34
C ARG A 31 23.05 30.87 -4.15
N ALA A 32 23.06 31.41 -2.93
CA ALA A 32 23.30 30.62 -1.73
C ALA A 32 22.15 29.64 -1.49
N ILE A 33 20.90 30.07 -1.71
CA ILE A 33 19.72 29.21 -1.60
C ILE A 33 19.76 28.08 -2.64
N GLU A 34 20.09 28.38 -3.91
CA GLU A 34 20.27 27.35 -4.94
C GLU A 34 21.30 26.30 -4.54
N ILE A 35 22.45 26.72 -4.01
CA ILE A 35 23.52 25.81 -3.55
C ILE A 35 23.04 24.96 -2.38
N VAL A 36 22.37 25.56 -1.39
CA VAL A 36 21.82 24.83 -0.24
C VAL A 36 20.81 23.78 -0.69
N PHE A 37 19.87 24.13 -1.56
CA PHE A 37 18.91 23.16 -2.09
C PHE A 37 19.58 22.08 -2.92
N LEU A 38 20.58 22.42 -3.74
CA LEU A 38 21.34 21.42 -4.49
C LEU A 38 22.03 20.42 -3.55
N VAL A 39 22.68 20.90 -2.48
CA VAL A 39 23.34 20.03 -1.48
C VAL A 39 22.29 19.16 -0.77
N LEU A 40 21.15 19.73 -0.37
CA LEU A 40 20.08 18.98 0.28
C LEU A 40 19.50 17.89 -0.65
N VAL A 41 19.32 18.20 -1.94
CA VAL A 41 18.86 17.22 -2.95
C VAL A 41 19.87 16.09 -3.12
N LEU A 42 21.18 16.41 -3.20
CA LEU A 42 22.22 15.39 -3.30
C LEU A 42 22.23 14.47 -2.07
N ILE A 43 22.18 15.05 -0.87
CA ILE A 43 22.08 14.27 0.37
C ILE A 43 20.82 13.39 0.36
N SER A 44 19.66 13.96 0.04
CA SER A 44 18.39 13.23 0.01
C SER A 44 18.39 12.13 -1.05
N ALA A 45 18.99 12.37 -2.23
CA ALA A 45 19.12 11.36 -3.27
C ALA A 45 20.03 10.19 -2.84
N LEU A 46 21.07 10.46 -2.04
CA LEU A 46 21.93 9.42 -1.46
C LEU A 46 21.21 8.65 -0.33
N MET A 47 20.33 9.31 0.41
CA MET A 47 19.55 8.68 1.50
C MET A 47 18.37 7.85 1.01
N ALA A 48 17.75 8.20 -0.11
CA ALA A 48 16.54 7.57 -0.61
C ALA A 48 16.63 6.04 -0.81
N PRO A 49 17.75 5.45 -1.30
CA PRO A 49 17.89 4.00 -1.43
C PRO A 49 17.95 3.23 -0.11
N PHE A 50 18.22 3.91 1.01
CA PHE A 50 18.30 3.30 2.33
C PHE A 50 16.98 3.34 3.10
N VAL A 51 15.92 3.87 2.50
CA VAL A 51 14.57 3.85 3.08
C VAL A 51 14.01 2.43 2.95
N GLU A 52 13.69 1.83 4.07
CA GLU A 52 13.06 0.51 4.10
C GLU A 52 11.58 0.61 3.73
N ILE A 53 11.17 -0.20 2.75
CA ILE A 53 9.78 -0.28 2.28
C ILE A 53 9.19 -1.57 2.81
N ASN A 54 8.10 -1.44 3.56
CA ASN A 54 7.36 -2.57 4.08
C ASN A 54 6.23 -2.97 3.13
N TYR A 55 6.24 -4.22 2.69
CA TYR A 55 5.22 -4.82 1.83
C TYR A 55 4.21 -5.66 2.61
N ASP A 56 4.46 -5.92 3.90
CA ASP A 56 3.56 -6.65 4.75
C ASP A 56 2.46 -5.75 5.28
N LEU A 57 1.23 -5.92 4.77
CA LEU A 57 0.06 -5.19 5.23
C LEU A 57 -0.38 -5.59 6.64
N THR A 58 0.01 -6.77 7.12
CA THR A 58 -0.37 -7.27 8.45
C THR A 58 0.26 -6.46 9.58
N GLU A 59 1.44 -5.87 9.34
CA GLU A 59 2.09 -4.99 10.31
C GLU A 59 1.32 -3.70 10.60
N TYR A 60 0.43 -3.30 9.67
CA TYR A 60 -0.37 -2.08 9.83
C TYR A 60 -1.72 -2.30 10.50
N LEU A 61 -2.08 -3.55 10.80
CA LEU A 61 -3.30 -3.87 11.55
C LEU A 61 -3.23 -3.29 12.98
N PRO A 62 -4.35 -2.80 13.51
CA PRO A 62 -4.41 -2.37 14.90
C PRO A 62 -4.07 -3.53 15.85
N SER A 63 -3.27 -3.27 16.88
CA SER A 63 -2.89 -4.29 17.89
C SER A 63 -4.08 -4.82 18.71
N THR A 64 -5.23 -4.16 18.63
CA THR A 64 -6.48 -4.58 19.29
C THR A 64 -7.24 -5.67 18.53
N VAL A 65 -6.93 -5.87 17.25
CA VAL A 65 -7.60 -6.88 16.42
C VAL A 65 -7.04 -8.27 16.76
N GLN A 66 -7.94 -9.25 16.92
CA GLN A 66 -7.61 -10.61 17.34
C GLN A 66 -6.63 -11.29 16.37
N SER A 67 -6.79 -11.07 15.06
CA SER A 67 -5.87 -11.60 14.04
C SER A 67 -4.45 -11.04 14.19
N LYS A 68 -4.28 -9.74 14.50
CA LYS A 68 -2.95 -9.18 14.75
C LYS A 68 -2.30 -9.78 15.99
N GLN A 69 -3.07 -9.95 17.06
CA GLN A 69 -2.59 -10.62 18.28
C GLN A 69 -2.17 -12.07 17.99
N GLY A 70 -2.90 -12.76 17.10
CA GLY A 70 -2.56 -14.10 16.64
C GLY A 70 -1.26 -14.17 15.86
N LEU A 71 -1.09 -13.25 14.93
CA LEU A 71 0.14 -13.13 14.14
C LEU A 71 1.35 -12.79 15.02
N ASP A 72 1.21 -11.85 15.94
CA ASP A 72 2.27 -11.46 16.88
C ASP A 72 2.66 -12.63 17.79
N LEU A 73 1.67 -13.38 18.30
CA LEU A 73 1.90 -14.57 19.11
C LEU A 73 2.58 -15.67 18.29
N MET A 74 2.17 -15.86 17.04
CA MET A 74 2.80 -16.81 16.14
C MET A 74 4.27 -16.47 15.90
N GLU A 75 4.55 -15.20 15.57
CA GLU A 75 5.91 -14.74 15.33
C GLU A 75 6.78 -14.92 16.59
N GLU A 76 6.26 -14.58 17.78
CA GLU A 76 6.99 -14.72 19.04
C GLU A 76 7.29 -16.19 19.40
N LYS A 77 6.33 -17.10 19.18
CA LYS A 77 6.44 -18.48 19.66
C LYS A 77 6.97 -19.45 18.60
N PHE A 78 6.49 -19.36 17.37
CA PHE A 78 6.78 -20.30 16.29
C PHE A 78 7.67 -19.71 15.18
N GLY A 79 7.88 -18.39 15.17
CA GLY A 79 8.39 -17.64 14.03
C GLY A 79 7.29 -17.43 13.00
N TYR A 80 7.57 -16.60 12.02
CA TYR A 80 6.66 -16.31 10.89
C TYR A 80 7.40 -16.62 9.58
N PRO A 81 7.63 -17.93 9.30
CA PRO A 81 8.33 -18.32 8.08
C PRO A 81 7.47 -18.05 6.86
N GLY A 82 8.09 -17.66 5.77
CA GLY A 82 7.46 -17.53 4.48
C GLY A 82 6.96 -18.86 3.95
N THR A 83 5.86 -18.84 3.20
CA THR A 83 5.30 -20.06 2.63
C THR A 83 5.06 -19.90 1.13
N GLY A 84 5.24 -21.01 0.42
CA GLY A 84 4.95 -21.12 -1.00
C GLY A 84 4.43 -22.50 -1.34
N ARG A 85 3.71 -22.58 -2.44
CA ARG A 85 3.29 -23.84 -3.06
C ARG A 85 3.77 -23.83 -4.49
N ILE A 86 4.41 -24.90 -4.90
CA ILE A 86 4.87 -25.10 -6.26
C ILE A 86 4.21 -26.31 -6.90
N MET A 87 3.88 -26.20 -8.16
CA MET A 87 3.46 -27.32 -8.99
C MET A 87 4.52 -27.52 -10.08
N ILE A 88 4.86 -28.77 -10.34
CA ILE A 88 5.85 -29.15 -11.34
C ILE A 88 5.17 -30.06 -12.36
N ASP A 89 5.07 -29.57 -13.58
CA ASP A 89 4.43 -30.31 -14.67
C ASP A 89 5.41 -31.25 -15.38
N ASP A 90 4.86 -32.32 -15.95
CA ASP A 90 5.55 -33.32 -16.76
C ASP A 90 6.80 -33.90 -16.05
N VAL A 91 6.56 -34.47 -14.87
CA VAL A 91 7.58 -35.11 -14.05
C VAL A 91 7.08 -36.47 -13.55
N SER A 92 7.99 -37.46 -13.52
CA SER A 92 7.77 -38.72 -12.82
C SER A 92 7.92 -38.55 -11.30
N LEU A 93 7.43 -39.50 -10.50
CA LEU A 93 7.59 -39.48 -9.05
C LEU A 93 9.08 -39.36 -8.63
N TYR A 94 9.97 -40.04 -9.34
CA TYR A 94 11.40 -39.99 -9.05
C TYR A 94 12.05 -38.65 -9.40
N GLU A 95 11.63 -38.06 -10.52
CA GLU A 95 12.09 -36.71 -10.90
C GLU A 95 11.56 -35.64 -9.93
N ALA A 96 10.29 -35.74 -9.53
CA ALA A 96 9.70 -34.87 -8.53
C ALA A 96 10.47 -34.95 -7.20
N LYS A 97 10.85 -36.15 -6.75
CA LYS A 97 11.72 -36.33 -5.57
C LYS A 97 13.08 -35.68 -5.76
N ALA A 98 13.70 -35.85 -6.92
CA ALA A 98 14.99 -35.24 -7.22
C ALA A 98 14.91 -33.69 -7.24
N TYR A 99 13.79 -33.10 -7.72
CA TYR A 99 13.55 -31.67 -7.63
C TYR A 99 13.34 -31.23 -6.18
N LYS A 100 12.53 -31.98 -5.40
CA LYS A 100 12.35 -31.71 -3.98
C LYS A 100 13.69 -31.61 -3.26
N ASP A 101 14.54 -32.61 -3.42
CA ASP A 101 15.84 -32.69 -2.74
C ASP A 101 16.76 -31.49 -3.13
N LYS A 102 16.71 -31.07 -4.38
CA LYS A 102 17.45 -29.87 -4.83
C LYS A 102 16.93 -28.58 -4.22
N ILE A 103 15.60 -28.44 -4.09
CA ILE A 103 14.96 -27.26 -3.52
C ILE A 103 15.22 -27.22 -2.01
N GLU A 104 15.09 -28.36 -1.32
CA GLU A 104 15.32 -28.47 0.12
C GLU A 104 16.80 -28.22 0.51
N ALA A 105 17.73 -28.40 -0.43
CA ALA A 105 19.15 -28.08 -0.23
C ALA A 105 19.49 -26.58 -0.35
N LEU A 106 18.55 -25.73 -0.74
CA LEU A 106 18.77 -24.28 -0.82
C LEU A 106 18.81 -23.65 0.59
N ASP A 107 19.77 -22.76 0.83
CA ASP A 107 20.00 -22.10 2.12
C ASP A 107 18.80 -21.27 2.64
N GLY A 108 17.89 -20.88 1.76
CA GLY A 108 16.68 -20.12 2.11
C GLY A 108 15.44 -20.98 2.35
N VAL A 109 15.54 -22.30 2.20
CA VAL A 109 14.44 -23.25 2.40
C VAL A 109 14.63 -23.98 3.73
N ASP A 110 13.60 -23.95 4.58
CA ASP A 110 13.58 -24.69 5.84
C ASP A 110 13.09 -26.12 5.62
N GLN A 111 11.99 -26.27 4.87
CA GLN A 111 11.37 -27.58 4.61
C GLN A 111 10.58 -27.56 3.30
N VAL A 112 10.56 -28.71 2.62
CA VAL A 112 9.66 -28.98 1.50
C VAL A 112 8.75 -30.17 1.86
N MET A 113 7.46 -29.90 1.98
CA MET A 113 6.44 -30.91 2.27
C MET A 113 5.89 -31.48 0.96
N TRP A 114 5.96 -32.79 0.82
CA TRP A 114 5.44 -33.54 -0.33
C TRP A 114 5.02 -34.93 0.10
N LEU A 115 4.64 -35.76 -0.85
CA LEU A 115 4.20 -37.14 -0.64
C LEU A 115 5.15 -37.98 0.25
N ASP A 116 6.46 -37.78 0.12
CA ASP A 116 7.49 -38.53 0.87
C ASP A 116 7.55 -38.16 2.36
N THR A 117 6.87 -37.13 2.79
CA THR A 117 6.73 -36.79 4.22
C THR A 117 5.83 -37.78 4.95
N SER A 118 4.84 -38.36 4.26
CA SER A 118 3.88 -39.30 4.83
C SER A 118 4.01 -40.74 4.29
N THR A 119 4.60 -40.93 3.12
CA THR A 119 4.68 -42.21 2.44
C THR A 119 6.01 -42.36 1.72
N SER A 120 6.68 -43.52 1.81
CA SER A 120 7.92 -43.76 1.07
C SER A 120 7.65 -43.85 -0.43
N VAL A 121 8.22 -42.94 -1.21
CA VAL A 121 8.14 -42.92 -2.69
C VAL A 121 8.78 -44.17 -3.33
N TYR A 122 9.63 -44.86 -2.58
CA TYR A 122 10.30 -46.09 -3.01
C TYR A 122 9.59 -47.39 -2.55
N ALA A 123 8.43 -47.25 -1.89
CA ALA A 123 7.62 -48.38 -1.53
C ALA A 123 7.00 -49.03 -2.77
N ALA A 124 6.79 -50.36 -2.74
CA ALA A 124 6.05 -51.03 -3.80
C ALA A 124 4.59 -50.54 -3.83
N ASP A 125 3.99 -50.43 -5.02
CA ASP A 125 2.64 -49.89 -5.25
C ASP A 125 1.57 -50.46 -4.29
N ALA A 126 1.73 -51.70 -3.83
CA ALA A 126 0.82 -52.32 -2.87
C ALA A 126 0.83 -51.69 -1.46
N PHE A 127 1.82 -50.86 -1.14
CA PHE A 127 1.97 -50.18 0.17
C PHE A 127 1.78 -48.67 0.08
N ILE A 128 1.48 -48.16 -1.10
CA ILE A 128 1.21 -46.75 -1.31
C ILE A 128 -0.30 -46.50 -1.13
N ASN A 129 -0.66 -45.60 -0.24
CA ASN A 129 -2.03 -45.15 -0.10
C ASN A 129 -2.38 -44.18 -1.25
N PHE A 130 -3.02 -44.67 -2.30
CA PHE A 130 -3.32 -43.90 -3.49
C PHE A 130 -4.21 -42.68 -3.22
N ASN A 131 -5.05 -42.68 -2.19
CA ASN A 131 -5.88 -41.51 -1.84
C ASN A 131 -5.03 -40.33 -1.35
N SER A 132 -3.90 -40.58 -0.68
CA SER A 132 -2.97 -39.53 -0.28
C SER A 132 -2.01 -39.12 -1.41
N VAL A 133 -1.80 -39.98 -2.41
CA VAL A 133 -0.97 -39.68 -3.58
C VAL A 133 -1.63 -38.59 -4.44
N ASP A 134 -2.93 -38.73 -4.71
CA ASP A 134 -3.69 -37.81 -5.57
C ASP A 134 -3.71 -36.37 -5.06
N GLU A 135 -3.43 -36.15 -3.77
CA GLU A 135 -3.31 -34.80 -3.19
C GLU A 135 -2.00 -34.10 -3.56
N TYR A 136 -0.94 -34.87 -3.82
CA TYR A 136 0.41 -34.33 -4.05
C TYR A 136 1.01 -34.71 -5.40
N TYR A 137 0.43 -35.73 -6.08
CA TYR A 137 0.89 -36.17 -7.40
C TYR A 137 -0.26 -36.74 -8.22
N LYS A 138 -0.52 -36.14 -9.39
CA LYS A 138 -1.59 -36.51 -10.30
C LYS A 138 -1.22 -36.18 -11.74
N ASP A 139 -1.52 -37.05 -12.70
CA ASP A 139 -1.32 -36.83 -14.14
C ASP A 139 0.09 -36.33 -14.49
N ASN A 140 1.13 -37.00 -14.00
CA ASN A 140 2.53 -36.61 -14.15
C ASN A 140 2.85 -35.18 -13.66
N THR A 141 2.11 -34.71 -12.69
CA THR A 141 2.30 -33.39 -12.08
C THR A 141 2.45 -33.55 -10.57
N ALA A 142 3.46 -32.94 -9.99
CA ALA A 142 3.69 -32.91 -8.55
C ALA A 142 3.33 -31.55 -7.97
N VAL A 143 2.73 -31.50 -6.78
CA VAL A 143 2.54 -30.26 -6.00
C VAL A 143 3.24 -30.39 -4.66
N MET A 144 3.99 -29.35 -4.27
CA MET A 144 4.80 -29.32 -3.05
C MET A 144 4.55 -28.03 -2.30
N ASP A 145 4.48 -28.10 -0.97
CA ASP A 145 4.44 -26.94 -0.10
C ASP A 145 5.83 -26.64 0.44
N ILE A 146 6.25 -25.39 0.36
CA ILE A 146 7.57 -24.91 0.79
C ILE A 146 7.42 -24.01 1.99
N VAL A 147 8.24 -24.23 3.00
CA VAL A 147 8.46 -23.34 4.12
C VAL A 147 9.85 -22.72 3.98
N PHE A 148 9.91 -21.41 3.98
CA PHE A 148 11.18 -20.67 3.90
C PHE A 148 11.74 -20.40 5.30
N VAL A 149 13.05 -20.18 5.39
CA VAL A 149 13.71 -19.82 6.66
C VAL A 149 13.29 -18.43 7.14
N ASN A 150 13.12 -17.50 6.21
CA ASN A 150 12.74 -16.12 6.49
C ASN A 150 11.27 -15.85 6.14
N GLY A 151 10.74 -14.72 6.60
CA GLY A 151 9.35 -14.32 6.35
C GLY A 151 9.01 -14.08 4.87
N ASP A 152 7.72 -14.01 4.57
CA ASP A 152 7.17 -13.88 3.20
C ASP A 152 7.69 -12.65 2.42
N THR A 153 8.02 -11.56 3.12
CA THR A 153 8.46 -10.30 2.51
C THR A 153 9.97 -10.11 2.54
N ASP A 154 10.70 -11.07 3.11
CA ASP A 154 12.15 -10.99 3.25
C ASP A 154 12.86 -11.08 1.89
N LYS A 155 13.94 -10.32 1.77
CA LYS A 155 14.75 -10.30 0.55
C LYS A 155 15.38 -11.66 0.24
N ARG A 156 15.78 -12.42 1.27
CA ARG A 156 16.37 -13.76 1.09
C ARG A 156 15.32 -14.73 0.55
N THR A 157 14.07 -14.67 1.09
CA THR A 157 12.94 -15.46 0.58
C THR A 157 12.68 -15.15 -0.90
N SER A 158 12.67 -13.87 -1.28
CA SER A 158 12.51 -13.45 -2.67
C SER A 158 13.62 -13.99 -3.59
N GLN A 159 14.87 -14.01 -3.13
CA GLN A 159 16.01 -14.57 -3.87
C GLN A 159 15.89 -16.08 -4.00
N THR A 160 15.50 -16.78 -2.92
CA THR A 160 15.30 -18.23 -2.93
C THR A 160 14.20 -18.64 -3.91
N ILE A 161 13.13 -17.86 -4.04
CA ILE A 161 12.11 -18.08 -5.07
C ILE A 161 12.71 -17.99 -6.48
N ASP A 162 13.63 -17.05 -6.75
CA ASP A 162 14.31 -16.99 -8.04
C ASP A 162 15.21 -18.21 -8.27
N GLU A 163 15.96 -18.64 -7.25
CA GLU A 163 16.78 -19.87 -7.30
C GLU A 163 15.92 -21.10 -7.60
N ILE A 164 14.71 -21.20 -7.03
CA ILE A 164 13.75 -22.27 -7.33
C ILE A 164 13.24 -22.18 -8.77
N LYS A 165 12.91 -20.98 -9.25
CA LYS A 165 12.50 -20.77 -10.64
C LYS A 165 13.58 -21.17 -11.62
N ASP A 166 14.84 -20.88 -11.32
CA ASP A 166 15.98 -21.29 -12.14
C ASP A 166 16.17 -22.82 -12.17
N ILE A 167 15.88 -23.52 -11.05
CA ILE A 167 15.95 -25.00 -10.99
C ILE A 167 14.84 -25.67 -11.80
N LEU A 168 13.61 -25.14 -11.74
CA LEU A 168 12.44 -25.75 -12.37
C LEU A 168 12.22 -25.32 -13.83
N GLY A 169 12.71 -24.13 -14.20
CA GLY A 169 12.51 -23.55 -15.53
C GLY A 169 11.03 -23.42 -15.89
N ASP A 170 10.68 -23.78 -17.12
CA ASP A 170 9.32 -23.66 -17.66
C ASP A 170 8.31 -24.70 -17.11
N LYS A 171 8.77 -25.65 -16.29
CA LYS A 171 7.92 -26.70 -15.69
C LYS A 171 7.28 -26.27 -14.36
N GLY A 172 7.72 -25.16 -13.78
CA GLY A 172 7.32 -24.73 -12.45
C GLY A 172 6.19 -23.71 -12.48
N HIS A 173 5.16 -23.93 -11.65
CA HIS A 173 4.09 -22.98 -11.35
C HIS A 173 4.14 -22.64 -9.86
N TYR A 174 3.95 -21.36 -9.53
CA TYR A 174 4.30 -20.84 -8.20
C TYR A 174 3.16 -20.01 -7.60
N VAL A 175 2.73 -20.38 -6.39
CA VAL A 175 1.72 -19.65 -5.62
C VAL A 175 2.08 -19.60 -4.14
N GLY A 176 1.31 -18.90 -3.35
CA GLY A 176 1.49 -18.72 -1.92
C GLY A 176 1.98 -17.32 -1.55
N MET A 177 1.98 -17.02 -0.25
CA MET A 177 2.19 -15.64 0.25
C MET A 177 3.54 -15.06 -0.16
N ALA A 178 4.61 -15.84 -0.05
CA ALA A 178 5.94 -15.37 -0.42
C ALA A 178 6.02 -15.02 -1.92
N VAL A 179 5.38 -15.83 -2.78
CA VAL A 179 5.36 -15.62 -4.24
C VAL A 179 4.48 -14.40 -4.59
N GLN A 180 3.30 -14.27 -3.95
CA GLN A 180 2.42 -13.12 -4.13
C GLN A 180 3.09 -11.81 -3.69
N ASN A 181 3.74 -11.80 -2.53
CA ASN A 181 4.48 -10.64 -2.04
C ASN A 181 5.65 -10.25 -2.96
N LYS A 182 6.38 -11.24 -3.49
CA LYS A 182 7.43 -10.99 -4.48
C LYS A 182 6.84 -10.39 -5.76
N SER A 183 5.78 -10.98 -6.31
CA SER A 183 5.09 -10.48 -7.49
C SER A 183 4.56 -9.05 -7.26
N LEU A 184 4.00 -8.79 -6.09
CA LEU A 184 3.56 -7.44 -5.69
C LEU A 184 4.72 -6.44 -5.70
N GLN A 185 5.88 -6.80 -5.13
CA GLN A 185 7.06 -5.93 -5.11
C GLN A 185 7.54 -5.59 -6.51
N GLU A 186 7.62 -6.59 -7.40
CA GLU A 186 8.08 -6.44 -8.78
C GLU A 186 7.09 -5.62 -9.61
N ASN A 187 5.80 -5.95 -9.55
CA ASN A 187 4.74 -5.27 -10.28
C ASN A 187 4.58 -3.82 -9.82
N VAL A 188 4.47 -3.57 -8.52
CA VAL A 188 4.38 -2.20 -7.98
C VAL A 188 5.60 -1.38 -8.39
N SER A 189 6.80 -1.94 -8.33
CA SER A 189 8.01 -1.21 -8.71
C SER A 189 8.03 -0.84 -10.21
N SER A 190 7.57 -1.71 -11.09
CA SER A 190 7.52 -1.46 -12.54
C SER A 190 6.37 -0.53 -12.93
N GLU A 191 5.18 -0.76 -12.38
CA GLU A 191 4.00 0.06 -12.64
C GLU A 191 4.17 1.49 -12.13
N MET A 192 4.80 1.67 -10.97
CA MET A 192 5.06 3.00 -10.42
C MET A 192 5.97 3.84 -11.30
N LYS A 193 6.94 3.23 -12.00
CA LYS A 193 7.75 3.95 -13.00
C LYS A 193 6.90 4.42 -14.17
N LEU A 194 6.01 3.56 -14.65
CA LEU A 194 5.08 3.89 -15.74
C LEU A 194 4.10 5.00 -15.32
N ILE A 195 3.44 4.84 -14.17
CA ILE A 195 2.46 5.81 -13.63
C ILE A 195 3.12 7.17 -13.40
N MET A 196 4.32 7.20 -12.80
CA MET A 196 5.05 8.44 -12.57
C MET A 196 5.42 9.13 -13.89
N THR A 197 5.89 8.37 -14.88
CA THR A 197 6.23 8.91 -16.20
C THR A 197 4.98 9.47 -16.88
N LEU A 198 3.87 8.72 -16.86
CA LEU A 198 2.60 9.17 -17.42
C LEU A 198 2.08 10.42 -16.71
N ALA A 199 2.14 10.46 -15.38
CA ALA A 199 1.74 11.63 -14.60
C ALA A 199 2.55 12.87 -14.98
N VAL A 200 3.88 12.74 -15.07
CA VAL A 200 4.76 13.86 -15.48
C VAL A 200 4.41 14.32 -16.90
N VAL A 201 4.19 13.40 -17.84
CA VAL A 201 3.83 13.75 -19.23
C VAL A 201 2.48 14.47 -19.30
N VAL A 202 1.46 13.94 -18.64
CA VAL A 202 0.11 14.53 -18.61
C VAL A 202 0.16 15.92 -17.98
N ILE A 203 0.85 16.06 -16.84
CA ILE A 203 1.02 17.34 -16.16
C ILE A 203 1.79 18.33 -17.05
N PHE A 204 2.87 17.90 -17.70
CA PHE A 204 3.61 18.72 -18.62
C PHE A 204 2.74 19.24 -19.77
N LEU A 205 1.90 18.38 -20.36
CA LEU A 205 0.95 18.78 -21.41
C LEU A 205 -0.09 19.77 -20.91
N ILE A 206 -0.70 19.52 -19.75
CA ILE A 206 -1.66 20.46 -19.14
C ILE A 206 -1.00 21.82 -18.88
N LEU A 207 0.19 21.82 -18.29
CA LEU A 207 0.93 23.05 -18.03
C LEU A 207 1.27 23.80 -19.31
N THR A 208 1.70 23.10 -20.34
CA THR A 208 2.01 23.71 -21.64
C THR A 208 0.79 24.43 -22.24
N VAL A 209 -0.41 23.86 -22.07
CA VAL A 209 -1.66 24.48 -22.54
C VAL A 209 -2.08 25.68 -21.66
N THR A 210 -1.80 25.60 -20.36
CA THR A 210 -2.26 26.62 -19.39
C THR A 210 -1.29 27.77 -19.18
N THR A 211 0.00 27.59 -19.51
CA THR A 211 1.03 28.64 -19.37
C THR A 211 1.23 29.44 -20.66
N ASN A 212 1.98 30.52 -20.56
CA ASN A 212 2.30 31.39 -21.68
C ASN A 212 3.75 31.26 -22.18
N SER A 213 4.48 30.22 -21.75
CA SER A 213 5.84 29.95 -22.16
C SER A 213 6.11 28.45 -22.14
N TRP A 214 6.79 27.95 -23.14
CA TRP A 214 7.23 26.55 -23.23
C TRP A 214 8.19 26.13 -22.12
N PHE A 215 8.85 27.09 -21.48
CA PHE A 215 9.81 26.82 -20.41
C PHE A 215 9.20 26.83 -19.01
N GLU A 216 8.06 27.47 -18.79
CA GLU A 216 7.39 27.48 -17.47
C GLU A 216 7.05 26.09 -16.94
N PRO A 217 6.51 25.14 -17.75
CA PRO A 217 6.28 23.77 -17.29
C PRO A 217 7.54 23.08 -16.78
N VAL A 218 8.68 23.29 -17.47
CA VAL A 218 9.97 22.72 -17.04
C VAL A 218 10.41 23.28 -15.68
N LEU A 219 10.24 24.59 -15.49
CA LEU A 219 10.54 25.25 -14.21
C LEU A 219 9.71 24.64 -13.07
N TYR A 220 8.39 24.49 -13.26
CA TYR A 220 7.50 23.95 -12.23
C TYR A 220 7.83 22.50 -11.90
N LEU A 221 8.03 21.65 -12.91
CA LEU A 221 8.43 20.27 -12.71
C LEU A 221 9.79 20.14 -12.03
N THR A 222 10.74 21.03 -12.33
CA THR A 222 12.04 21.06 -11.64
C THR A 222 11.88 21.39 -10.16
N VAL A 223 11.10 22.43 -9.82
CA VAL A 223 10.84 22.82 -8.44
C VAL A 223 10.14 21.71 -7.66
N MET A 224 9.13 21.07 -8.28
CA MET A 224 8.43 19.94 -7.65
C MET A 224 9.31 18.69 -7.56
N GLY A 225 10.13 18.43 -8.57
CA GLY A 225 11.11 17.33 -8.55
C GLY A 225 12.09 17.46 -7.38
N VAL A 226 12.58 18.66 -7.11
CA VAL A 226 13.40 18.96 -5.92
C VAL A 226 12.64 18.60 -4.64
N ALA A 227 11.40 19.04 -4.48
CA ALA A 227 10.59 18.78 -3.30
C ALA A 227 10.32 17.28 -3.10
N ILE A 228 10.06 16.53 -4.19
CA ILE A 228 9.83 15.07 -4.14
C ILE A 228 11.11 14.33 -3.72
N VAL A 229 12.26 14.70 -4.26
CA VAL A 229 13.55 14.07 -3.88
C VAL A 229 13.84 14.32 -2.40
N LEU A 230 13.62 15.55 -1.92
CA LEU A 230 13.75 15.89 -0.49
C LEU A 230 12.80 15.05 0.37
N ASN A 231 11.55 14.86 -0.06
CA ASN A 231 10.58 14.05 0.68
C ASN A 231 11.02 12.59 0.73
N LYS A 232 11.41 12.00 -0.41
CA LYS A 232 11.88 10.60 -0.47
C LYS A 232 13.10 10.36 0.41
N GLY A 233 14.12 11.20 0.33
CA GLY A 233 15.33 11.02 1.14
C GLY A 233 15.09 11.18 2.64
N THR A 234 14.26 12.16 3.03
CA THR A 234 13.93 12.39 4.44
C THR A 234 12.99 11.34 5.04
N ASN A 235 12.44 10.41 4.26
CA ASN A 235 11.71 9.25 4.77
C ASN A 235 12.61 8.35 5.63
N LEU A 236 13.91 8.33 5.39
CA LEU A 236 14.88 7.60 6.22
C LEU A 236 14.75 7.94 7.73
N PHE A 237 14.38 9.17 8.08
CA PHE A 237 14.17 9.58 9.48
C PHE A 237 12.86 9.05 10.08
N ILE A 238 11.91 8.59 9.24
CA ILE A 238 10.67 7.97 9.69
C ILE A 238 10.91 6.47 9.97
N GLY A 239 11.91 5.89 9.32
CA GLY A 239 12.25 4.47 9.38
C GLY A 239 11.58 3.68 8.23
N ARG A 240 10.80 2.67 8.59
CA ARG A 240 10.06 1.83 7.61
C ARG A 240 8.79 2.54 7.17
N ILE A 241 8.51 2.52 5.87
CA ILE A 241 7.29 3.09 5.28
C ILE A 241 6.57 2.03 4.44
N SER A 242 5.23 2.10 4.41
CA SER A 242 4.41 1.22 3.58
C SER A 242 4.73 1.40 2.08
N PHE A 243 4.67 0.29 1.33
CA PHE A 243 4.77 0.34 -0.13
C PHE A 243 3.67 1.22 -0.76
N LEU A 244 2.47 1.25 -0.16
CA LEU A 244 1.38 2.13 -0.60
C LEU A 244 1.76 3.60 -0.43
N THR A 245 2.29 3.96 0.74
CA THR A 245 2.78 5.32 1.01
C THR A 245 3.90 5.71 0.05
N ASN A 246 4.89 4.83 -0.15
CA ASN A 246 5.99 5.09 -1.07
C ASN A 246 5.51 5.28 -2.51
N SER A 247 4.53 4.49 -2.94
CA SER A 247 3.97 4.53 -4.29
C SER A 247 3.18 5.81 -4.57
N VAL A 248 2.28 6.17 -3.65
CA VAL A 248 1.31 7.25 -3.86
C VAL A 248 1.91 8.62 -3.53
N SER A 249 2.86 8.70 -2.58
CA SER A 249 3.34 9.97 -2.03
C SER A 249 3.91 10.92 -3.07
N ALA A 250 4.70 10.44 -4.03
CA ALA A 250 5.32 11.30 -5.03
C ALA A 250 4.29 11.87 -6.03
N VAL A 251 3.32 11.06 -6.44
CA VAL A 251 2.25 11.48 -7.37
C VAL A 251 1.32 12.48 -6.71
N LEU A 252 0.86 12.19 -5.48
CA LEU A 252 0.00 13.12 -4.73
C LEU A 252 0.73 14.42 -4.39
N GLN A 253 2.00 14.36 -3.98
CA GLN A 253 2.79 15.54 -3.72
C GLN A 253 2.91 16.42 -4.98
N LEU A 254 3.16 15.82 -6.15
CA LEU A 254 3.21 16.54 -7.41
C LEU A 254 1.87 17.20 -7.73
N ALA A 255 0.78 16.45 -7.64
CA ALA A 255 -0.56 16.93 -7.96
C ALA A 255 -1.04 18.04 -7.01
N CYS A 256 -0.86 17.87 -5.69
CA CYS A 256 -1.36 18.83 -4.68
C CYS A 256 -0.50 20.07 -4.53
N SER A 257 0.78 20.03 -4.94
CA SER A 257 1.71 21.15 -4.68
C SER A 257 1.99 22.00 -5.91
N MET A 258 1.59 21.56 -7.09
CA MET A 258 1.91 22.27 -8.33
C MET A 258 1.25 23.64 -8.41
N ASP A 259 0.06 23.77 -7.87
CA ASP A 259 -0.69 25.04 -7.84
C ASP A 259 0.09 26.14 -7.14
N TYR A 260 0.93 25.82 -6.14
CA TYR A 260 1.75 26.81 -5.44
C TYR A 260 2.74 27.50 -6.38
N SER A 261 3.36 26.70 -7.27
CA SER A 261 4.27 27.23 -8.29
C SER A 261 3.55 28.10 -9.31
N ILE A 262 2.37 27.66 -9.76
CA ILE A 262 1.54 28.41 -10.70
C ILE A 262 1.10 29.75 -10.10
N PHE A 263 0.62 29.76 -8.84
CA PHE A 263 0.22 31.00 -8.16
C PHE A 263 1.36 32.02 -8.07
N LEU A 264 2.56 31.58 -7.69
CA LEU A 264 3.71 32.47 -7.58
C LEU A 264 4.14 32.99 -8.94
N SER A 265 4.18 32.15 -9.98
CA SER A 265 4.57 32.57 -11.33
C SER A 265 3.57 33.55 -11.95
N HIS A 266 2.27 33.30 -11.80
CA HIS A 266 1.23 34.20 -12.29
C HIS A 266 1.25 35.56 -11.55
N ALA A 267 1.50 35.54 -10.23
CA ALA A 267 1.69 36.78 -9.49
C ALA A 267 2.91 37.57 -10.01
N PHE A 268 4.02 36.86 -10.27
CA PHE A 268 5.22 37.47 -10.84
C PHE A 268 4.97 38.05 -12.25
N ALA A 269 4.30 37.33 -13.13
CA ALA A 269 3.95 37.80 -14.46
C ALA A 269 3.06 39.03 -14.42
N ARG A 270 2.08 39.11 -13.50
CA ARG A 270 1.21 40.31 -13.31
C ARG A 270 2.01 41.51 -12.84
N GLU A 271 2.91 41.32 -11.86
CA GLU A 271 3.72 42.43 -11.35
C GLU A 271 4.72 42.93 -12.41
N LYS A 272 5.29 42.04 -13.19
CA LYS A 272 6.21 42.38 -14.29
C LYS A 272 5.51 43.13 -15.41
N ALA A 273 4.26 42.77 -15.73
CA ALA A 273 3.44 43.50 -16.72
C ALA A 273 3.16 44.93 -16.34
N LYS A 274 3.34 45.33 -15.07
CA LYS A 274 3.24 46.73 -14.62
C LYS A 274 4.50 47.56 -14.94
N GLY A 275 5.52 46.97 -15.56
CA GLY A 275 6.78 47.63 -15.91
C GLY A 275 7.79 47.74 -14.78
N LEU A 276 7.60 46.99 -13.69
CA LEU A 276 8.53 46.94 -12.57
C LEU A 276 9.80 46.13 -12.93
N ASP A 277 10.91 46.46 -12.30
CA ASP A 277 12.13 45.68 -12.42
C ASP A 277 11.93 44.27 -11.84
N GLN A 278 12.72 43.33 -12.29
CA GLN A 278 12.55 41.91 -11.98
C GLN A 278 12.59 41.61 -10.47
N MET A 279 13.47 42.28 -9.71
CA MET A 279 13.59 42.13 -8.27
C MET A 279 12.37 42.63 -7.49
N THR A 280 11.88 43.82 -7.88
CA THR A 280 10.70 44.43 -7.27
C THR A 280 9.44 43.66 -7.63
N ALA A 281 9.29 43.26 -8.89
CA ALA A 281 8.17 42.44 -9.35
C ALA A 281 8.09 41.12 -8.58
N LEU A 282 9.23 40.43 -8.39
CA LEU A 282 9.28 39.17 -7.63
C LEU A 282 8.97 39.39 -6.14
N SER A 283 9.49 40.44 -5.53
CA SER A 283 9.18 40.81 -4.14
C SER A 283 7.69 41.02 -3.90
N ASN A 284 7.03 41.72 -4.83
CA ASN A 284 5.59 41.97 -4.78
C ASN A 284 4.79 40.68 -5.02
N ALA A 285 5.21 39.88 -5.98
CA ALA A 285 4.60 38.59 -6.30
C ALA A 285 4.61 37.62 -5.10
N ILE A 286 5.75 37.53 -4.41
CA ILE A 286 5.86 36.72 -3.18
C ILE A 286 4.87 37.24 -2.13
N ASN A 287 4.70 38.54 -1.97
CA ASN A 287 3.73 39.13 -1.04
C ASN A 287 2.29 38.76 -1.34
N GLU A 288 1.92 38.85 -2.62
CA GLU A 288 0.57 38.56 -3.07
C GLU A 288 0.25 37.06 -2.98
N ALA A 289 1.18 36.22 -3.42
CA ALA A 289 0.98 34.78 -3.52
C ALA A 289 1.06 34.05 -2.17
N LEU A 290 1.92 34.50 -1.24
CA LEU A 290 2.19 33.78 0.00
C LEU A 290 0.93 33.46 0.81
N ASN A 291 0.02 34.43 0.97
CA ASN A 291 -1.18 34.20 1.78
C ASN A 291 -2.07 33.09 1.18
N SER A 292 -2.24 33.08 -0.14
CA SER A 292 -3.02 32.06 -0.83
C SER A 292 -2.32 30.70 -0.79
N ILE A 293 -1.00 30.67 -0.99
CA ILE A 293 -0.20 29.45 -0.93
C ILE A 293 -0.23 28.85 0.48
N PHE A 294 -0.06 29.66 1.53
CA PHE A 294 -0.12 29.19 2.92
C PHE A 294 -1.52 28.68 3.28
N ALA A 295 -2.58 29.38 2.89
CA ALA A 295 -3.94 28.93 3.18
C ALA A 295 -4.25 27.58 2.51
N SER A 296 -3.88 27.42 1.23
CA SER A 296 -4.07 26.19 0.49
C SER A 296 -3.21 25.05 1.04
N SER A 297 -1.92 25.29 1.30
CA SER A 297 -1.04 24.27 1.85
C SER A 297 -1.43 23.82 3.27
N LEU A 298 -1.88 24.77 4.10
CA LEU A 298 -2.32 24.44 5.47
C LEU A 298 -3.54 23.53 5.47
N THR A 299 -4.53 23.79 4.62
CA THR A 299 -5.71 22.91 4.48
C THR A 299 -5.30 21.49 4.04
N THR A 300 -4.39 21.38 3.09
CA THR A 300 -3.88 20.08 2.63
C THR A 300 -3.08 19.37 3.71
N ILE A 301 -2.20 20.08 4.42
CA ILE A 301 -1.42 19.52 5.54
C ILE A 301 -2.35 19.01 6.63
N VAL A 302 -3.35 19.79 7.05
CA VAL A 302 -4.33 19.38 8.06
C VAL A 302 -5.10 18.15 7.58
N GLY A 303 -5.53 18.11 6.31
CA GLY A 303 -6.19 16.94 5.74
C GLY A 303 -5.35 15.66 5.84
N PHE A 304 -4.05 15.74 5.55
CA PHE A 304 -3.15 14.59 5.71
C PHE A 304 -2.85 14.26 7.17
N ILE A 305 -2.74 15.25 8.06
CA ILE A 305 -2.55 15.00 9.49
C ILE A 305 -3.76 14.27 10.09
N VAL A 306 -4.98 14.53 9.61
CA VAL A 306 -6.17 13.81 10.07
C VAL A 306 -6.08 12.30 9.80
N LEU A 307 -5.40 11.88 8.72
CA LEU A 307 -5.15 10.45 8.48
C LEU A 307 -4.33 9.78 9.59
N CYS A 308 -3.47 10.55 10.28
CA CYS A 308 -2.68 10.00 11.39
C CYS A 308 -3.54 9.55 12.58
N PHE A 309 -4.81 9.93 12.66
CA PHE A 309 -5.74 9.53 13.72
C PHE A 309 -6.58 8.31 13.34
N MET A 310 -6.36 7.71 12.17
CA MET A 310 -6.99 6.46 11.80
C MET A 310 -6.56 5.34 12.74
N LYS A 311 -7.45 4.40 13.04
CA LYS A 311 -7.13 3.20 13.81
C LYS A 311 -6.14 2.29 13.06
N PHE A 312 -6.21 2.28 11.75
CA PHE A 312 -5.33 1.52 10.88
C PHE A 312 -3.98 2.25 10.70
N ASN A 313 -2.89 1.62 11.11
CA ASN A 313 -1.58 2.28 11.21
C ASN A 313 -1.03 2.79 9.87
N ILE A 314 -1.50 2.28 8.74
CA ILE A 314 -1.13 2.80 7.41
C ILE A 314 -1.55 4.26 7.22
N GLY A 315 -2.65 4.68 7.89
CA GLY A 315 -3.09 6.07 7.88
C GLY A 315 -2.07 7.01 8.54
N PHE A 316 -1.45 6.56 9.63
CA PHE A 316 -0.38 7.33 10.29
C PHE A 316 0.83 7.50 9.36
N ASP A 317 1.28 6.42 8.73
CA ASP A 317 2.40 6.42 7.79
C ASP A 317 2.13 7.34 6.59
N MET A 318 1.00 7.15 5.91
CA MET A 318 0.60 7.99 4.78
C MET A 318 0.43 9.46 5.19
N GLY A 319 -0.27 9.70 6.29
CA GLY A 319 -0.56 11.03 6.79
C GLY A 319 0.71 11.83 7.06
N LEU A 320 1.67 11.20 7.75
CA LEU A 320 2.94 11.84 8.10
C LEU A 320 3.81 12.13 6.86
N VAL A 321 3.97 11.15 5.97
CA VAL A 321 4.81 11.28 4.76
C VAL A 321 4.22 12.32 3.80
N LEU A 322 2.89 12.31 3.61
CA LEU A 322 2.23 13.27 2.72
C LEU A 322 2.21 14.68 3.31
N ALA A 323 1.89 14.84 4.59
CA ALA A 323 1.94 16.16 5.26
C ALA A 323 3.35 16.75 5.19
N LYS A 324 4.40 15.96 5.51
CA LYS A 324 5.79 16.36 5.36
C LYS A 324 6.12 16.74 3.92
N GLY A 325 5.65 15.97 2.94
CA GLY A 325 5.82 16.25 1.52
C GLY A 325 5.27 17.62 1.11
N ILE A 326 4.07 17.99 1.57
CA ILE A 326 3.48 19.31 1.32
C ILE A 326 4.28 20.42 2.00
N VAL A 327 4.74 20.22 3.23
CA VAL A 327 5.62 21.20 3.91
C VAL A 327 6.91 21.42 3.12
N LEU A 328 7.56 20.36 2.65
CA LEU A 328 8.76 20.48 1.81
C LEU A 328 8.48 21.17 0.48
N SER A 329 7.34 20.87 -0.15
CA SER A 329 6.91 21.57 -1.36
C SER A 329 6.70 23.05 -1.12
N LEU A 330 6.03 23.42 -0.02
CA LEU A 330 5.84 24.80 0.39
C LEU A 330 7.17 25.53 0.57
N LEU A 331 8.12 24.91 1.29
CA LEU A 331 9.45 25.47 1.50
C LEU A 331 10.21 25.64 0.18
N THR A 332 10.11 24.65 -0.71
CA THR A 332 10.76 24.71 -2.03
C THR A 332 10.17 25.82 -2.89
N VAL A 333 8.84 25.99 -2.90
CA VAL A 333 8.20 27.09 -3.65
C VAL A 333 8.53 28.45 -3.06
N VAL A 334 8.57 28.59 -1.73
CA VAL A 334 8.81 29.89 -1.09
C VAL A 334 10.27 30.33 -1.20
N PHE A 335 11.23 29.41 -1.11
CA PHE A 335 12.66 29.73 -1.06
C PHE A 335 13.40 29.44 -2.37
N PHE A 336 13.21 28.27 -2.95
CA PHE A 336 13.97 27.85 -4.14
C PHE A 336 13.39 28.42 -5.45
N MET A 337 12.07 28.41 -5.60
CA MET A 337 11.43 28.88 -6.83
C MET A 337 11.72 30.35 -7.17
N PRO A 338 11.75 31.32 -6.24
CA PRO A 338 12.14 32.69 -6.55
C PRO A 338 13.54 32.81 -7.14
N ALA A 339 14.49 32.02 -6.63
CA ALA A 339 15.85 31.99 -7.16
C ALA A 339 15.87 31.45 -8.62
N MET A 340 15.12 30.39 -8.88
CA MET A 340 14.97 29.80 -10.20
C MET A 340 14.27 30.74 -11.18
N ILE A 341 13.23 31.47 -10.77
CA ILE A 341 12.55 32.49 -11.59
C ILE A 341 13.56 33.55 -12.02
N LEU A 342 14.34 34.12 -11.07
CA LEU A 342 15.34 35.15 -11.40
C LEU A 342 16.33 34.69 -12.45
N ARG A 343 16.79 33.45 -12.33
CA ARG A 343 17.78 32.85 -13.25
C ARG A 343 17.20 32.50 -14.61
N MET A 344 15.95 32.02 -14.65
CA MET A 344 15.33 31.48 -15.85
C MET A 344 14.40 32.46 -16.58
N THR A 345 14.16 33.64 -16.04
CA THR A 345 13.37 34.68 -16.71
C THR A 345 13.78 34.93 -18.16
N PRO A 346 15.08 35.04 -18.53
CA PRO A 346 15.46 35.25 -19.92
C PRO A 346 15.05 34.09 -20.86
N MET A 347 15.01 32.86 -20.33
CA MET A 347 14.55 31.68 -21.09
C MET A 347 13.03 31.69 -21.23
N ILE A 348 12.30 32.02 -20.15
CA ILE A 348 10.85 32.13 -20.14
C ILE A 348 10.39 33.16 -21.16
N GLU A 349 11.02 34.35 -21.21
CA GLU A 349 10.70 35.40 -22.16
C GLU A 349 10.99 34.99 -23.60
N LYS A 350 12.14 34.34 -23.85
CA LYS A 350 12.53 33.89 -25.19
C LYS A 350 11.59 32.80 -25.74
N THR A 351 10.97 32.00 -24.87
CA THR A 351 10.07 30.90 -25.24
C THR A 351 8.59 31.25 -25.04
N SER A 352 8.28 32.55 -24.88
CA SER A 352 6.92 33.05 -24.70
C SER A 352 6.06 32.79 -25.94
N HIS A 353 4.82 32.34 -25.73
CA HIS A 353 3.82 32.09 -26.75
C HIS A 353 2.46 32.66 -26.32
N ARG A 354 1.54 32.78 -27.27
CA ARG A 354 0.17 33.19 -26.97
C ARG A 354 -0.55 32.09 -26.21
N SER A 355 -1.34 32.45 -25.18
CA SER A 355 -2.19 31.51 -24.45
C SER A 355 -3.05 30.69 -25.40
N PHE A 356 -3.04 29.35 -25.20
CA PHE A 356 -3.91 28.45 -25.94
C PHE A 356 -5.33 28.44 -25.39
N LEU A 357 -5.50 28.83 -24.12
CA LEU A 357 -6.80 28.84 -23.49
C LEU A 357 -7.61 30.09 -23.95
N PRO A 358 -8.84 29.90 -24.43
CA PRO A 358 -9.73 31.01 -24.69
C PRO A 358 -10.15 31.68 -23.38
N SER A 359 -10.60 32.96 -23.47
CA SER A 359 -11.19 33.61 -22.29
C SER A 359 -12.50 32.90 -21.91
N PHE A 360 -12.61 32.54 -20.62
CA PHE A 360 -13.81 31.86 -20.09
C PHE A 360 -14.95 32.83 -19.71
N ASP A 361 -14.89 34.07 -20.12
CA ASP A 361 -15.88 35.12 -19.75
C ASP A 361 -17.32 34.71 -20.07
N LYS A 362 -17.54 34.16 -21.28
CA LYS A 362 -18.87 33.66 -21.70
C LYS A 362 -19.35 32.49 -20.85
N LEU A 363 -18.45 31.56 -20.54
CA LEU A 363 -18.75 30.37 -19.69
C LEU A 363 -19.06 30.83 -18.26
N SER A 364 -18.25 31.73 -17.71
CA SER A 364 -18.44 32.30 -16.38
C SER A 364 -19.79 33.01 -16.26
N HIS A 365 -20.16 33.80 -17.28
CA HIS A 365 -21.46 34.46 -17.33
C HIS A 365 -22.63 33.47 -17.43
N GLY A 366 -22.46 32.45 -18.23
CA GLY A 366 -23.42 31.33 -18.35
C GLY A 366 -23.66 30.62 -17.02
N ILE A 367 -22.58 30.23 -16.34
CA ILE A 367 -22.63 29.54 -15.04
C ILE A 367 -23.26 30.45 -13.97
N TYR A 368 -22.90 31.75 -13.96
CA TYR A 368 -23.49 32.71 -13.01
C TYR A 368 -25.00 32.83 -13.19
N ASN A 369 -25.47 32.90 -14.42
CA ASN A 369 -26.90 32.99 -14.72
C ASN A 369 -27.65 31.70 -14.36
N SER A 370 -27.00 30.55 -14.55
CA SER A 370 -27.58 29.21 -14.28
C SER A 370 -27.29 28.71 -12.86
N ARG A 371 -26.72 29.51 -11.97
CA ARG A 371 -26.25 29.07 -10.64
C ARG A 371 -27.27 28.29 -9.81
N ARG A 372 -28.57 28.65 -9.89
CA ARG A 372 -29.63 27.93 -9.17
C ARG A 372 -29.86 26.53 -9.74
N ILE A 373 -29.82 26.41 -11.07
CA ILE A 373 -30.00 25.12 -11.76
C ILE A 373 -28.81 24.20 -11.45
N VAL A 374 -27.58 24.75 -11.47
CA VAL A 374 -26.34 24.02 -11.13
C VAL A 374 -26.37 23.53 -9.68
N LEU A 375 -26.81 24.36 -8.73
CA LEU A 375 -26.97 23.95 -7.33
C LEU A 375 -27.97 22.81 -7.16
N ILE A 376 -29.13 22.91 -7.81
CA ILE A 376 -30.16 21.85 -7.77
C ILE A 376 -29.61 20.55 -8.39
N LEU A 377 -28.92 20.67 -9.52
CA LEU A 377 -28.32 19.52 -10.20
C LEU A 377 -27.29 18.81 -9.30
N ILE A 378 -26.40 19.57 -8.63
CA ILE A 378 -25.42 19.02 -7.70
C ILE A 378 -26.12 18.33 -6.52
N ALA A 379 -27.13 18.96 -5.92
CA ALA A 379 -27.89 18.39 -4.81
C ALA A 379 -28.61 17.09 -5.21
N VAL A 380 -29.19 17.02 -6.41
CA VAL A 380 -29.84 15.82 -6.94
C VAL A 380 -28.83 14.71 -7.23
N LEU A 381 -27.65 15.04 -7.75
CA LEU A 381 -26.59 14.05 -8.04
C LEU A 381 -25.86 13.57 -6.78
N ALA A 382 -25.82 14.36 -5.72
CA ALA A 382 -25.15 14.00 -4.48
C ALA A 382 -25.76 12.74 -3.81
N ILE A 383 -27.09 12.59 -3.84
CA ILE A 383 -27.80 11.45 -3.25
C ILE A 383 -27.40 10.12 -3.92
N PRO A 384 -27.58 9.95 -5.28
CA PRO A 384 -27.16 8.71 -5.92
C PRO A 384 -25.64 8.48 -5.88
N ALA A 385 -24.82 9.53 -5.89
CA ALA A 385 -23.38 9.39 -5.71
C ALA A 385 -23.01 8.82 -4.34
N TYR A 386 -23.68 9.30 -3.28
CA TYR A 386 -23.48 8.78 -1.93
C TYR A 386 -23.93 7.32 -1.80
N THR A 387 -25.09 6.96 -2.35
CA THR A 387 -25.56 5.57 -2.33
C THR A 387 -24.67 4.65 -3.16
N ALA A 388 -24.17 5.10 -4.30
CA ALA A 388 -23.23 4.33 -5.11
C ALA A 388 -21.90 4.07 -4.39
N GLN A 389 -21.41 5.05 -3.61
CA GLN A 389 -20.21 4.88 -2.80
C GLN A 389 -20.39 3.81 -1.70
N SER A 390 -21.57 3.74 -1.08
CA SER A 390 -21.86 2.74 -0.03
C SER A 390 -22.08 1.32 -0.58
N MET A 391 -22.14 1.16 -1.91
CA MET A 391 -22.25 -0.15 -2.57
C MET A 391 -20.88 -0.72 -3.00
N ASN A 392 -19.79 -0.02 -2.72
CA ASN A 392 -18.45 -0.54 -3.02
C ASN A 392 -18.11 -1.66 -2.04
N ASP A 393 -17.71 -2.81 -2.59
CA ASP A 393 -17.09 -3.89 -1.83
C ASP A 393 -15.59 -3.60 -1.73
N PHE A 394 -15.08 -3.59 -0.51
CA PHE A 394 -13.65 -3.40 -0.25
C PHE A 394 -12.98 -4.77 -0.11
N LEU A 395 -11.94 -5.00 -0.92
CA LEU A 395 -11.08 -6.19 -0.85
C LEU A 395 -9.73 -5.76 -0.28
N TYR A 396 -9.27 -6.45 0.75
CA TYR A 396 -8.07 -6.07 1.50
C TYR A 396 -6.92 -7.09 1.41
N GLY A 397 -7.19 -8.28 0.89
CA GLY A 397 -6.23 -9.37 0.83
C GLY A 397 -5.20 -9.23 -0.28
N ASN A 398 -4.11 -9.96 -0.11
CA ASN A 398 -3.05 -10.06 -1.11
C ASN A 398 -3.55 -10.64 -2.44
N ASP A 399 -4.62 -11.46 -2.42
CA ASP A 399 -5.26 -11.99 -3.62
C ASP A 399 -5.81 -10.88 -4.53
N ALA A 400 -6.24 -9.75 -3.94
CA ALA A 400 -6.75 -8.62 -4.69
C ALA A 400 -5.65 -7.77 -5.34
N VAL A 401 -4.44 -7.78 -4.79
CA VAL A 401 -3.35 -6.88 -5.19
C VAL A 401 -2.18 -7.63 -5.81
N GLY A 402 -1.76 -8.76 -5.22
CA GLY A 402 -0.58 -9.52 -5.64
C GLY A 402 -0.86 -10.60 -6.69
N ALA A 403 -2.10 -11.10 -6.78
CA ALA A 403 -2.54 -12.16 -7.68
C ALA A 403 -3.79 -11.75 -8.48
N SER A 404 -3.81 -10.52 -9.02
CA SER A 404 -4.90 -10.03 -9.87
C SER A 404 -4.90 -10.67 -11.26
N GLU A 405 -6.07 -10.69 -11.92
CA GLU A 405 -6.20 -11.18 -13.31
C GLU A 405 -5.13 -10.54 -14.23
N GLY A 406 -4.45 -11.41 -15.02
CA GLY A 406 -3.37 -10.99 -15.91
C GLY A 406 -1.97 -11.04 -15.30
N THR A 407 -1.82 -11.47 -14.05
CA THR A 407 -0.51 -11.79 -13.46
C THR A 407 -0.20 -13.28 -13.60
N THR A 408 1.09 -13.62 -13.71
CA THR A 408 1.54 -15.03 -13.77
C THR A 408 1.12 -15.82 -12.54
N VAL A 409 1.12 -15.19 -11.37
CA VAL A 409 0.68 -15.81 -10.11
C VAL A 409 -0.79 -16.18 -10.15
N TYR A 410 -1.65 -15.35 -10.78
CA TYR A 410 -3.06 -15.67 -10.97
C TYR A 410 -3.26 -16.86 -11.90
N GLU A 411 -2.53 -16.88 -13.03
CA GLU A 411 -2.58 -17.99 -13.99
C GLU A 411 -2.10 -19.30 -13.35
N ASP A 412 -1.01 -19.26 -12.59
CA ASP A 412 -0.50 -20.40 -11.85
C ASP A 412 -1.48 -20.89 -10.78
N ASP A 413 -2.15 -19.99 -10.05
CA ASP A 413 -3.18 -20.35 -9.06
C ASP A 413 -4.37 -21.07 -9.70
N GLU A 414 -4.84 -20.59 -10.83
CA GLU A 414 -5.93 -21.26 -11.56
C GLU A 414 -5.50 -22.65 -12.09
N LEU A 415 -4.26 -22.79 -12.57
CA LEU A 415 -3.74 -24.10 -13.02
C LEU A 415 -3.62 -25.09 -11.87
N ILE A 416 -3.02 -24.67 -10.74
CA ILE A 416 -2.89 -25.52 -9.54
C ILE A 416 -4.27 -25.88 -8.99
N THR A 417 -5.17 -24.90 -8.93
CA THR A 417 -6.54 -25.09 -8.48
C THR A 417 -7.32 -26.06 -9.35
N ALA A 418 -7.14 -26.02 -10.67
CA ALA A 418 -7.82 -26.92 -11.58
C ALA A 418 -7.39 -28.38 -11.40
N LYS A 419 -6.10 -28.65 -11.09
CA LYS A 419 -5.57 -30.00 -10.91
C LYS A 419 -5.75 -30.54 -9.48
N PHE A 420 -5.40 -29.75 -8.47
CA PHE A 420 -5.30 -30.19 -7.07
C PHE A 420 -6.38 -29.61 -6.16
N GLY A 421 -7.27 -28.82 -6.71
CA GLY A 421 -8.35 -28.15 -5.97
C GLY A 421 -7.83 -26.99 -5.13
N ARG A 422 -8.77 -26.17 -4.67
CA ARG A 422 -8.47 -25.01 -3.83
C ARG A 422 -8.06 -25.40 -2.43
N SER A 423 -7.13 -24.66 -1.88
CA SER A 423 -6.63 -24.85 -0.54
C SER A 423 -6.32 -23.50 0.09
N ASN A 424 -7.17 -23.05 1.01
CA ASN A 424 -6.94 -21.86 1.81
C ASN A 424 -6.49 -22.29 3.20
N MET A 425 -5.29 -21.88 3.60
CA MET A 425 -4.72 -22.23 4.89
C MET A 425 -5.17 -21.22 5.95
N MET A 426 -5.76 -21.71 7.01
CA MET A 426 -6.04 -20.99 8.24
C MET A 426 -5.18 -21.58 9.35
N MET A 427 -4.93 -20.81 10.39
CA MET A 427 -4.11 -21.22 11.50
C MET A 427 -4.79 -20.95 12.82
N ALA A 428 -4.73 -21.92 13.70
CA ALA A 428 -5.18 -21.77 15.07
C ALA A 428 -4.02 -21.93 16.03
N ILE A 429 -3.88 -21.01 16.98
CA ILE A 429 -2.93 -21.11 18.10
C ILE A 429 -3.74 -21.27 19.36
N VAL A 430 -3.58 -22.41 20.01
CA VAL A 430 -4.32 -22.77 21.22
C VAL A 430 -3.34 -23.09 22.36
N PRO A 431 -3.76 -22.92 23.63
CA PRO A 431 -2.94 -23.38 24.74
C PRO A 431 -2.69 -24.88 24.68
N ASP A 432 -1.46 -25.30 24.83
CA ASP A 432 -1.07 -26.71 24.97
C ASP A 432 -1.43 -27.21 26.37
N THR A 433 -2.68 -27.68 26.53
CA THR A 433 -3.21 -28.12 27.82
C THR A 433 -3.50 -29.59 27.90
N SER A 434 -3.86 -30.22 26.78
CA SER A 434 -4.22 -31.66 26.73
C SER A 434 -4.28 -32.15 25.31
N PHE A 435 -3.49 -33.19 25.03
CA PHE A 435 -3.46 -33.88 23.76
C PHE A 435 -4.82 -34.46 23.33
N ILE A 436 -5.59 -35.01 24.30
CA ILE A 436 -6.94 -35.53 24.05
C ILE A 436 -7.88 -34.40 23.60
N LYS A 437 -7.77 -33.26 24.23
CA LYS A 437 -8.60 -32.09 23.91
C LYS A 437 -8.27 -31.53 22.53
N GLU A 438 -6.98 -31.48 22.19
CA GLU A 438 -6.52 -31.10 20.87
C GLU A 438 -7.08 -32.06 19.81
N LYS A 439 -6.99 -33.36 20.04
CA LYS A 439 -7.54 -34.36 19.14
C LYS A 439 -9.05 -34.21 18.95
N GLN A 440 -9.80 -34.08 20.01
CA GLN A 440 -11.25 -33.87 19.91
C GLN A 440 -11.61 -32.60 19.13
N PHE A 441 -10.83 -31.55 19.31
CA PHE A 441 -10.99 -30.29 18.55
C PHE A 441 -10.69 -30.49 17.07
N THR A 442 -9.60 -31.17 16.71
CA THR A 442 -9.23 -31.44 15.32
C THR A 442 -10.18 -32.40 14.64
N ASP A 443 -10.64 -33.46 15.33
CA ASP A 443 -11.63 -34.39 14.81
C ASP A 443 -12.96 -33.68 14.48
N GLU A 444 -13.45 -32.77 15.36
CA GLU A 444 -14.65 -31.99 15.08
C GLU A 444 -14.48 -31.01 13.90
N LEU A 445 -13.27 -30.49 13.68
CA LEU A 445 -12.96 -29.68 12.51
C LEU A 445 -12.92 -30.48 11.22
N GLU A 446 -12.37 -31.69 11.24
CA GLU A 446 -12.29 -32.58 10.08
C GLU A 446 -13.66 -33.03 9.58
N ASP A 447 -14.65 -33.13 10.47
CA ASP A 447 -16.03 -33.48 10.13
C ASP A 447 -16.77 -32.38 9.34
N LEU A 448 -16.21 -31.16 9.23
CA LEU A 448 -16.85 -30.07 8.49
C LEU A 448 -16.76 -30.28 6.97
N PRO A 449 -17.86 -30.07 6.22
CA PRO A 449 -17.95 -30.44 4.81
C PRO A 449 -17.02 -29.68 3.87
N TYR A 450 -16.57 -28.49 4.28
CA TYR A 450 -15.65 -27.65 3.53
C TYR A 450 -14.18 -27.83 3.93
N MET A 451 -13.92 -28.71 4.92
CA MET A 451 -12.57 -28.99 5.34
C MET A 451 -11.83 -29.83 4.30
N LYS A 452 -10.56 -29.49 4.06
CA LYS A 452 -9.67 -30.30 3.22
C LYS A 452 -8.81 -31.21 4.09
N SER A 453 -8.12 -30.62 5.06
CA SER A 453 -7.30 -31.36 6.04
C SER A 453 -7.04 -30.48 7.27
N VAL A 454 -6.77 -31.10 8.40
CA VAL A 454 -6.33 -30.44 9.63
C VAL A 454 -5.01 -31.08 10.05
N THR A 455 -3.98 -30.29 10.25
CA THR A 455 -2.66 -30.76 10.69
C THR A 455 -2.40 -30.28 12.11
N SER A 456 -2.34 -31.22 13.04
CA SER A 456 -1.99 -31.01 14.45
C SER A 456 -1.04 -32.09 14.92
N LEU A 457 -0.39 -31.88 16.05
CA LEU A 457 0.48 -32.94 16.61
C LEU A 457 -0.34 -34.16 17.03
N SER A 458 -1.52 -33.95 17.60
CA SER A 458 -2.44 -35.01 18.00
C SER A 458 -3.00 -35.83 16.83
N GLY A 459 -3.15 -35.22 15.66
CA GLY A 459 -3.59 -35.88 14.44
C GLY A 459 -2.49 -36.70 13.75
N GLN A 460 -1.22 -36.31 13.93
CA GLN A 460 -0.07 -37.01 13.34
C GLN A 460 0.34 -38.27 14.11
N LEU A 461 -0.05 -38.41 15.36
CA LEU A 461 0.28 -39.54 16.21
C LEU A 461 -0.81 -40.59 16.21
N PRO A 462 -0.48 -41.90 15.98
CA PRO A 462 -1.40 -42.99 16.24
C PRO A 462 -1.82 -43.03 17.72
N GLU A 463 -3.03 -43.50 18.00
CA GLU A 463 -3.53 -43.62 19.37
C GLU A 463 -2.61 -44.40 20.29
N GLY A 464 -2.23 -43.79 21.41
CA GLY A 464 -1.38 -44.44 22.43
C GLY A 464 0.12 -44.28 22.18
N VAL A 465 0.57 -43.59 21.14
CA VAL A 465 1.99 -43.28 20.92
C VAL A 465 2.34 -41.98 21.64
N PRO A 466 3.32 -41.97 22.56
CA PRO A 466 3.77 -40.75 23.20
C PRO A 466 4.46 -39.79 22.22
N GLU A 467 4.37 -38.48 22.47
CA GLU A 467 4.97 -37.41 21.70
C GLU A 467 6.49 -37.56 21.53
N ASP A 468 7.17 -38.13 22.54
CA ASP A 468 8.62 -38.39 22.54
C ASP A 468 9.11 -39.31 21.41
N PHE A 469 8.20 -40.01 20.73
CA PHE A 469 8.54 -40.85 19.56
C PHE A 469 8.68 -40.05 18.26
N LEU A 470 8.19 -38.81 18.22
CA LEU A 470 8.37 -37.97 17.05
C LEU A 470 9.70 -37.21 17.09
N PRO A 471 10.33 -36.96 15.93
CA PRO A 471 11.50 -36.11 15.85
C PRO A 471 11.20 -34.71 16.37
N TYR A 472 12.11 -34.14 17.14
CA TYR A 472 11.99 -32.76 17.67
C TYR A 472 11.74 -31.72 16.57
N SER A 473 12.23 -31.96 15.36
CA SER A 473 11.98 -31.10 14.20
C SER A 473 10.48 -30.98 13.83
N ILE A 474 9.70 -32.04 14.08
CA ILE A 474 8.25 -32.05 13.83
C ILE A 474 7.50 -31.50 15.05
N THR A 475 7.82 -31.98 16.24
CA THR A 475 7.13 -31.56 17.47
C THR A 475 7.31 -30.05 17.71
N SER A 476 8.52 -29.51 17.50
CA SER A 476 8.80 -28.09 17.71
C SER A 476 8.12 -27.16 16.71
N GLN A 477 7.65 -27.67 15.59
CA GLN A 477 6.85 -26.88 14.63
C GLN A 477 5.38 -26.76 15.03
N LEU A 478 4.83 -27.78 15.68
CA LEU A 478 3.42 -27.85 16.05
C LEU A 478 3.18 -27.51 17.52
N HIS A 479 4.08 -27.93 18.41
CA HIS A 479 4.03 -27.59 19.84
C HIS A 479 5.28 -26.83 20.25
N LYS A 480 5.11 -25.70 20.91
CA LYS A 480 6.24 -24.91 21.43
C LYS A 480 5.88 -24.19 22.71
N LYS A 481 6.56 -24.55 23.79
CA LYS A 481 6.31 -24.05 25.14
C LYS A 481 4.87 -24.38 25.58
N ASP A 482 4.01 -23.36 25.77
CA ASP A 482 2.67 -23.49 26.30
C ASP A 482 1.58 -23.41 25.20
N TYR A 483 1.98 -23.51 23.92
CA TYR A 483 1.08 -23.33 22.79
C TYR A 483 1.22 -24.44 21.75
N ALA A 484 0.07 -24.85 21.21
CA ALA A 484 -0.07 -25.73 20.07
C ALA A 484 -0.52 -24.93 18.83
N ARG A 485 0.12 -25.21 17.70
CA ARG A 485 -0.22 -24.65 16.38
C ARG A 485 -0.93 -25.69 15.55
N ILE A 486 -2.11 -25.36 15.07
CA ILE A 486 -2.96 -26.25 14.26
C ILE A 486 -3.15 -25.57 12.90
N LEU A 487 -2.76 -26.27 11.83
CA LEU A 487 -2.92 -25.82 10.45
C LEU A 487 -4.23 -26.39 9.89
N ILE A 488 -5.09 -25.53 9.38
CA ILE A 488 -6.44 -25.86 8.94
C ILE A 488 -6.54 -25.50 7.46
N TYR A 489 -6.75 -26.48 6.60
CA TYR A 489 -6.89 -26.27 5.16
C TYR A 489 -8.35 -26.36 4.75
N VAL A 490 -8.87 -25.28 4.16
CA VAL A 490 -10.29 -25.14 3.79
C VAL A 490 -10.42 -25.05 2.27
N LYS A 491 -11.47 -25.69 1.70
CA LYS A 491 -11.79 -25.67 0.26
C LYS A 491 -12.48 -24.34 -0.12
N SER A 492 -11.80 -23.21 0.04
CA SER A 492 -12.35 -21.89 -0.28
C SER A 492 -11.30 -21.00 -0.97
N LYS A 493 -11.75 -19.93 -1.65
CA LYS A 493 -10.86 -18.81 -2.00
C LYS A 493 -10.45 -18.06 -0.74
N GLY A 494 -9.31 -17.36 -0.78
CA GLY A 494 -8.75 -16.60 0.32
C GLY A 494 -9.78 -15.64 0.93
N GLU A 495 -10.27 -14.70 0.14
CA GLU A 495 -11.31 -13.73 0.53
C GLU A 495 -12.64 -14.05 -0.16
N SER A 496 -13.46 -14.85 0.48
CA SER A 496 -14.79 -15.20 -0.01
C SER A 496 -15.78 -15.28 1.14
N LYS A 497 -17.07 -15.10 0.86
CA LYS A 497 -18.14 -15.28 1.86
C LYS A 497 -18.06 -16.64 2.55
N LEU A 498 -17.71 -17.69 1.79
CA LEU A 498 -17.51 -19.03 2.35
C LEU A 498 -16.32 -19.05 3.32
N ALA A 499 -15.20 -18.40 2.97
CA ALA A 499 -14.04 -18.35 3.83
C ALA A 499 -14.32 -17.63 5.16
N TYR A 500 -15.13 -16.57 5.13
CA TYR A 500 -15.57 -15.87 6.36
C TYR A 500 -16.48 -16.76 7.21
N GLN A 501 -17.48 -17.41 6.60
CA GLN A 501 -18.33 -18.37 7.33
C GLN A 501 -17.53 -19.51 7.96
N CYS A 502 -16.58 -20.09 7.22
CA CYS A 502 -15.68 -21.11 7.76
C CYS A 502 -14.87 -20.60 8.97
N SER A 503 -14.36 -19.36 8.87
CA SER A 503 -13.63 -18.74 9.97
C SER A 503 -14.48 -18.59 11.22
N ASP A 504 -15.74 -18.14 11.07
CA ASP A 504 -16.68 -17.95 12.18
C ASP A 504 -17.02 -19.29 12.86
N GLU A 505 -17.28 -20.34 12.06
CA GLU A 505 -17.55 -21.68 12.59
C GLU A 505 -16.33 -22.27 13.29
N ILE A 506 -15.13 -22.15 12.71
CA ILE A 506 -13.87 -22.57 13.34
C ILE A 506 -13.66 -21.85 14.66
N GLN A 507 -13.89 -20.53 14.71
CA GLN A 507 -13.79 -19.76 15.96
C GLN A 507 -14.84 -20.18 17.00
N ALA A 508 -16.05 -20.51 16.58
CA ALA A 508 -17.08 -21.00 17.48
C ALA A 508 -16.69 -22.35 18.11
N ILE A 509 -16.14 -23.27 17.30
CA ILE A 509 -15.61 -24.56 17.80
C ILE A 509 -14.39 -24.31 18.70
N MET A 510 -13.48 -23.41 18.34
CA MET A 510 -12.36 -23.03 19.21
C MET A 510 -12.82 -22.52 20.57
N LYS A 511 -13.83 -21.64 20.63
CA LYS A 511 -14.41 -21.13 21.88
C LYS A 511 -15.02 -22.24 22.75
N LYS A 512 -15.57 -23.28 22.14
CA LYS A 512 -16.12 -24.44 22.84
C LYS A 512 -15.03 -25.20 23.59
N TYR A 513 -13.88 -25.45 22.94
CA TYR A 513 -12.79 -26.21 23.52
C TYR A 513 -11.81 -25.36 24.33
N TYR A 514 -11.58 -24.11 23.95
CA TYR A 514 -10.60 -23.20 24.57
C TYR A 514 -11.24 -21.85 24.94
N PRO A 515 -12.13 -21.80 25.97
CA PRO A 515 -12.96 -20.62 26.26
C PRO A 515 -12.19 -19.41 26.80
N GLU A 516 -10.98 -19.61 27.35
CA GLU A 516 -10.28 -18.54 28.08
C GLU A 516 -9.10 -17.90 27.30
N LYS A 517 -8.46 -18.64 26.40
CA LYS A 517 -7.27 -18.14 25.64
C LYS A 517 -7.14 -18.85 24.30
N PHE A 518 -7.61 -18.26 23.24
CA PHE A 518 -7.34 -18.73 21.90
C PHE A 518 -7.08 -17.55 20.96
N VAL A 519 -6.28 -17.81 19.92
CA VAL A 519 -6.06 -16.84 18.86
C VAL A 519 -6.12 -17.58 17.53
N SER A 520 -6.91 -17.05 16.59
CA SER A 520 -7.01 -17.60 15.24
C SER A 520 -6.58 -16.58 14.22
N GLY A 521 -5.87 -17.03 13.18
CA GLY A 521 -5.43 -16.19 12.09
C GLY A 521 -5.48 -16.93 10.75
N ARG A 522 -5.61 -16.19 9.67
CA ARG A 522 -5.46 -16.71 8.31
C ARG A 522 -4.06 -16.40 7.81
N HIS A 523 -3.43 -17.37 7.19
CA HIS A 523 -2.10 -17.17 6.62
C HIS A 523 -2.14 -16.35 5.32
N ASN A 524 -3.22 -16.48 4.54
CA ASN A 524 -3.37 -15.85 3.22
C ASN A 524 -4.22 -14.59 3.20
N THR A 525 -4.76 -14.14 4.33
CA THR A 525 -5.59 -12.94 4.39
C THR A 525 -5.17 -12.05 5.56
N VAL A 526 -4.91 -10.81 5.25
CA VAL A 526 -4.60 -9.74 6.22
C VAL A 526 -5.77 -9.49 7.19
N HIS A 527 -6.94 -10.02 6.89
CA HIS A 527 -8.17 -9.80 7.63
C HIS A 527 -8.78 -11.10 8.11
N THR A 528 -8.75 -11.28 9.40
CA THR A 528 -9.29 -12.48 10.06
C THR A 528 -10.21 -12.18 11.21
N GLY A 529 -10.60 -10.94 11.34
CA GLY A 529 -11.73 -10.56 12.16
C GLY A 529 -13.05 -10.87 11.46
N HIS A 530 -14.14 -10.85 12.19
CA HIS A 530 -15.48 -10.75 11.63
C HIS A 530 -15.52 -9.56 10.65
N PRO A 531 -16.27 -9.61 9.52
CA PRO A 531 -16.43 -8.45 8.65
C PRO A 531 -16.80 -7.15 9.38
N ASP A 532 -17.52 -7.26 10.51
CA ASP A 532 -17.86 -6.14 11.36
C ASP A 532 -16.66 -5.58 12.17
N ASP A 533 -15.69 -6.42 12.56
CA ASP A 533 -14.47 -5.98 13.26
C ASP A 533 -13.52 -5.24 12.30
N ASP A 534 -13.44 -5.71 11.04
CA ASP A 534 -12.66 -5.04 9.99
C ASP A 534 -13.31 -3.71 9.57
N HIS A 535 -14.66 -3.62 9.61
CA HIS A 535 -15.39 -2.37 9.40
C HIS A 535 -15.14 -1.33 10.49
N GLU A 536 -14.88 -1.71 11.74
CA GLU A 536 -14.50 -0.76 12.79
C GLU A 536 -13.10 -0.14 12.55
N GLY A 537 -12.19 -0.85 11.89
CA GLY A 537 -10.86 -0.36 11.54
C GLY A 537 -10.81 0.45 10.24
N LEU A 538 -11.70 0.14 9.32
CA LEU A 538 -11.69 0.62 7.93
C LEU A 538 -12.99 1.32 7.54
N GLN A 539 -13.90 1.61 8.48
CA GLN A 539 -14.94 2.56 8.11
C GLN A 539 -14.22 3.82 7.61
N PRO A 540 -14.14 4.03 6.27
CA PRO A 540 -13.98 5.36 5.81
C PRO A 540 -15.10 6.08 6.50
N CYS A 541 -14.94 7.30 6.91
CA CYS A 541 -16.01 8.10 7.47
C CYS A 541 -17.33 7.87 6.70
N GLN A 542 -17.99 6.75 6.89
CA GLN A 542 -19.41 6.59 6.70
C GLN A 542 -19.98 7.33 7.92
N CYS A 543 -19.86 8.65 7.83
CA CYS A 543 -20.63 9.51 8.66
C CYS A 543 -22.08 9.24 8.27
N ASP A 544 -22.76 8.39 9.01
CA ASP A 544 -24.21 8.51 9.09
C ASP A 544 -24.50 9.98 9.32
N VAL A 545 -25.26 10.61 8.44
CA VAL A 545 -25.60 12.04 8.50
C VAL A 545 -26.25 12.41 9.86
N ALA A 546 -26.64 11.40 10.64
CA ALA A 546 -27.22 11.55 11.97
C ALA A 546 -26.18 11.53 13.12
N ASP A 547 -24.93 11.08 12.92
CA ASP A 547 -23.99 10.87 14.03
C ASP A 547 -22.56 11.35 13.72
N TRP A 548 -22.46 12.61 13.32
CA TRP A 548 -21.19 13.35 13.11
C TRP A 548 -20.28 13.40 14.36
N ARG A 549 -20.80 12.94 15.50
CA ARG A 549 -20.09 13.00 16.79
C ARG A 549 -19.14 11.84 17.04
N ILE A 550 -19.24 10.73 16.31
CA ILE A 550 -18.48 9.51 16.61
C ILE A 550 -17.21 9.39 15.78
N CYS A 551 -17.12 10.05 14.60
CA CYS A 551 -15.96 9.91 13.69
C CYS A 551 -14.83 10.92 13.88
N GLY A 552 -14.83 11.76 14.92
CA GLY A 552 -13.71 12.69 15.17
C GLY A 552 -13.44 13.75 14.08
N CYS A 553 -14.27 13.82 13.04
CA CYS A 553 -14.23 14.84 11.99
C CYS A 553 -15.20 15.97 12.31
N HIS A 554 -15.10 16.55 13.51
CA HIS A 554 -15.70 17.86 13.79
C HIS A 554 -14.82 18.92 13.12
N VAL A 555 -15.10 19.22 11.87
CA VAL A 555 -14.75 20.50 11.30
C VAL A 555 -16.04 21.29 11.26
N GLU A 556 -16.23 22.19 12.24
CA GLU A 556 -17.20 23.27 12.11
C GLU A 556 -16.75 24.17 10.96
N PHE A 557 -17.60 24.31 9.99
CA PHE A 557 -17.49 25.37 8.98
C PHE A 557 -18.03 26.68 9.55
#